data_acb589cc58b19e0e457589e1037bce84
#
_entry.id   acb589cc58b19e0e457589e1037bce84
#
_cell.length_a   1.000
_cell.length_b   1.000
_cell.length_c   1.000
_cell.angle_alpha   90.00
_cell.angle_beta   90.00
_cell.angle_gamma   90.00
#
_symmetry.space_group_name_H-M   'P 1'
#
loop_
_entity.id
_entity.type
_entity.pdbx_description
1 polymer ?
#
loop_
_entity_poly.entity_id
_entity_poly.type
_entity_poly.pdbx_seq_one_letter_code
_entity_poly.pdbx_strand_id
1 'polypeptide(L)'
;MKQYKTVNNLIGWITFIIAATVYCMTIEPTASFWDCPEFITTGYKLEVGHPPGAPFFMLVANLFSQFASDASTVAKMVNYMSALMSGACILFLFWSITHLVRKLVITDENNITKGQLITVMGSGLVGALAYLSLIHISEPTRLQLIS
;
A
#
# COMPACT_ATOMS: atom_id res chain seq x y z
N MET A 1 10.81 -5.22 25.81
CA MET A 1 11.05 -5.63 24.40
C MET A 1 9.95 -6.51 23.81
N LYS A 2 9.60 -7.67 24.36
CA LYS A 2 8.61 -8.60 23.77
C LYS A 2 7.23 -7.94 23.57
N GLN A 3 6.73 -7.24 24.58
CA GLN A 3 5.46 -6.52 24.51
C GLN A 3 5.44 -5.44 23.43
N TYR A 4 6.51 -4.64 23.31
CA TYR A 4 6.64 -3.63 22.26
C TYR A 4 6.51 -4.25 20.87
N LYS A 5 7.27 -5.32 20.58
CA LYS A 5 7.23 -6.00 19.28
C LYS A 5 5.83 -6.50 18.93
N THR A 6 5.14 -7.10 19.90
CA THR A 6 3.78 -7.62 19.70
C THR A 6 2.80 -6.48 19.37
N VAL A 7 2.83 -5.40 20.16
CA VAL A 7 1.96 -4.24 19.95
C VAL A 7 2.25 -3.57 18.60
N ASN A 8 3.53 -3.34 18.28
CA ASN A 8 3.94 -2.73 17.02
C ASN A 8 3.47 -3.55 15.80
N ASN A 9 3.65 -4.86 15.85
CA ASN A 9 3.20 -5.73 14.76
C ASN A 9 1.67 -5.75 14.66
N LEU A 10 0.96 -5.86 15.78
CA LEU A 10 -0.50 -5.87 15.77
C LEU A 10 -1.08 -4.59 15.18
N ILE A 11 -0.60 -3.42 15.64
CA ILE A 11 -1.06 -2.12 15.13
C ILE A 11 -0.69 -1.97 13.64
N GLY A 12 0.51 -2.38 13.24
CA GLY A 12 0.94 -2.36 11.85
C GLY A 12 0.00 -3.17 10.95
N TRP A 13 -0.33 -4.39 11.32
CA TRP A 13 -1.27 -5.22 10.56
C TRP A 13 -2.70 -4.67 10.54
N ILE A 14 -3.17 -4.08 11.65
CA ILE A 14 -4.47 -3.38 11.67
C ILE A 14 -4.45 -2.20 10.68
N THR A 15 -3.38 -1.41 10.67
CA THR A 15 -3.22 -0.29 9.73
C THR A 15 -3.21 -0.77 8.27
N PHE A 16 -2.53 -1.89 7.98
CA PHE A 16 -2.58 -2.54 6.67
C PHE A 16 -3.99 -2.94 6.26
N ILE A 17 -4.72 -3.62 7.16
CA ILE A 17 -6.09 -4.07 6.86
C ILE A 17 -7.00 -2.88 6.55
N ILE A 18 -6.90 -1.80 7.33
CA ILE A 18 -7.68 -0.57 7.08
C ILE A 18 -7.33 -0.01 5.70
N ALA A 19 -6.03 0.17 5.40
CA ALA A 19 -5.58 0.73 4.14
C ALA A 19 -5.98 -0.16 2.94
N ALA A 20 -5.74 -1.46 3.02
CA ALA A 20 -6.09 -2.42 1.97
C ALA A 20 -7.61 -2.45 1.74
N THR A 21 -8.42 -2.39 2.81
CA THR A 21 -9.88 -2.34 2.68
C THR A 21 -10.33 -1.08 1.95
N VAL A 22 -9.82 0.08 2.36
CA VAL A 22 -10.15 1.37 1.71
C VAL A 22 -9.77 1.33 0.22
N TYR A 23 -8.56 0.91 -0.10
CA TYR A 23 -8.11 0.82 -1.49
C TYR A 23 -8.92 -0.19 -2.30
N CYS A 24 -9.19 -1.38 -1.76
CA CYS A 24 -10.01 -2.38 -2.45
C CYS A 24 -11.47 -1.96 -2.67
N MET A 25 -12.01 -1.10 -1.79
CA MET A 25 -13.36 -0.56 -1.97
C MET A 25 -13.43 0.57 -3.00
N THR A 26 -12.31 1.21 -3.31
CA THR A 26 -12.21 2.37 -4.21
C THR A 26 -11.50 2.07 -5.53
N ILE A 27 -11.16 0.81 -5.80
CA ILE A 27 -10.53 0.43 -7.07
C ILE A 27 -11.45 0.70 -8.26
N GLU A 28 -10.85 1.10 -9.37
CA GLU A 28 -11.49 1.11 -10.66
C GLU A 28 -11.76 -0.33 -11.13
N PRO A 29 -13.00 -0.70 -11.50
CA PRO A 29 -13.30 -2.07 -11.95
C PRO A 29 -12.75 -2.38 -13.35
N THR A 30 -12.39 -1.35 -14.12
CA THR A 30 -11.92 -1.42 -15.50
C THR A 30 -10.51 -0.85 -15.63
N ALA A 31 -10.00 -0.77 -16.86
CA ALA A 31 -8.76 -0.07 -17.14
C ALA A 31 -9.00 1.45 -17.07
N SER A 32 -8.22 2.13 -16.23
CA SER A 32 -8.17 3.60 -16.17
C SER A 32 -7.58 4.19 -17.44
N PHE A 33 -7.55 5.52 -17.50
CA PHE A 33 -6.92 6.28 -18.59
C PHE A 33 -5.39 6.15 -18.57
N TRP A 34 -4.75 6.65 -19.63
CA TRP A 34 -3.31 6.76 -19.82
C TRP A 34 -2.68 5.38 -20.05
N ASP A 35 -1.60 5.08 -19.36
CA ASP A 35 -0.79 3.86 -19.57
C ASP A 35 -1.37 2.61 -18.89
N CYS A 36 -2.43 2.75 -18.06
CA CYS A 36 -3.02 1.61 -17.33
C CYS A 36 -3.44 0.46 -18.25
N PRO A 37 -4.13 0.67 -19.38
CA PRO A 37 -4.49 -0.41 -20.29
C PRO A 37 -3.28 -1.16 -20.84
N GLU A 38 -2.19 -0.45 -21.12
CA GLU A 38 -0.94 -1.05 -21.59
C GLU A 38 -0.32 -1.94 -20.51
N PHE A 39 -0.16 -1.42 -19.28
CA PHE A 39 0.40 -2.19 -18.17
C PHE A 39 -0.45 -3.42 -17.83
N ILE A 40 -1.77 -3.33 -17.88
CA ILE A 40 -2.66 -4.46 -17.66
C ILE A 40 -2.51 -5.51 -18.77
N THR A 41 -2.49 -5.08 -20.03
CA THR A 41 -2.40 -5.99 -21.20
C THR A 41 -1.04 -6.66 -21.27
N THR A 42 0.04 -5.90 -21.13
CA THR A 42 1.42 -6.44 -21.16
C THR A 42 1.69 -7.33 -19.96
N GLY A 43 1.16 -7.00 -18.77
CA GLY A 43 1.22 -7.86 -17.60
C GLY A 43 0.46 -9.19 -17.80
N TYR A 44 -0.74 -9.14 -18.34
CA TYR A 44 -1.54 -10.34 -18.63
C TYR A 44 -0.85 -11.28 -19.62
N LYS A 45 -0.27 -10.72 -20.70
CA LYS A 45 0.37 -11.51 -21.76
C LYS A 45 1.86 -11.78 -21.54
N LEU A 46 2.47 -11.22 -20.49
CA LEU A 46 3.93 -11.20 -20.26
C LEU A 46 4.70 -10.59 -21.44
N GLU A 47 4.18 -9.51 -22.00
CA GLU A 47 4.82 -8.73 -23.05
C GLU A 47 5.68 -7.61 -22.44
N VAL A 48 6.56 -7.03 -23.25
CA VAL A 48 7.37 -5.88 -22.84
C VAL A 48 6.62 -4.61 -23.19
N GLY A 49 6.29 -3.80 -22.18
CA GLY A 49 5.72 -2.47 -22.38
C GLY A 49 6.75 -1.44 -22.87
N HIS A 50 6.31 -0.20 -23.07
CA HIS A 50 7.21 0.88 -23.50
C HIS A 50 8.34 1.12 -22.47
N PRO A 51 9.51 1.65 -22.90
CA PRO A 51 10.61 1.94 -22.00
C PRO A 51 10.23 2.94 -20.89
N PRO A 52 10.76 2.73 -19.63
CA PRO A 52 11.82 1.81 -19.25
C PRO A 52 11.35 0.37 -18.94
N GLY A 53 10.05 0.08 -19.07
CA GLY A 53 9.47 -1.20 -18.69
C GLY A 53 9.35 -1.39 -17.16
N ALA A 54 8.60 -2.40 -16.73
CA ALA A 54 8.39 -2.72 -15.33
C ALA A 54 8.34 -4.25 -15.13
N PRO A 55 9.46 -4.97 -15.28
CA PRO A 55 9.47 -6.44 -15.34
C PRO A 55 8.90 -7.08 -14.07
N PHE A 56 9.21 -6.54 -12.90
CA PHE A 56 8.66 -7.05 -11.64
C PHE A 56 7.14 -6.87 -11.57
N PHE A 57 6.64 -5.69 -11.98
CA PHE A 57 5.20 -5.43 -12.05
C PHE A 57 4.52 -6.41 -13.00
N MET A 58 5.08 -6.64 -14.20
CA MET A 58 4.51 -7.55 -15.19
C MET A 58 4.38 -8.98 -14.67
N LEU A 59 5.39 -9.49 -13.95
CA LEU A 59 5.36 -10.83 -13.34
C LEU A 59 4.28 -10.95 -12.28
N VAL A 60 4.18 -9.95 -11.39
CA VAL A 60 3.18 -9.97 -10.31
C VAL A 60 1.77 -9.75 -10.87
N ALA A 61 1.61 -8.86 -11.84
CA ALA A 61 0.34 -8.62 -12.53
C ALA A 61 -0.14 -9.87 -13.27
N ASN A 62 0.77 -10.60 -13.93
CA ASN A 62 0.45 -11.88 -14.56
C ASN A 62 -0.06 -12.90 -13.52
N LEU A 63 0.64 -13.02 -12.39
CA LEU A 63 0.21 -13.94 -11.31
C LEU A 63 -1.22 -13.60 -10.83
N PHE A 64 -1.53 -12.32 -10.62
CA PHE A 64 -2.86 -11.91 -10.19
C PHE A 64 -3.90 -12.08 -11.30
N SER A 65 -3.54 -11.91 -12.56
CA SER A 65 -4.44 -12.11 -13.69
C SER A 65 -4.93 -13.57 -13.84
N GLN A 66 -4.18 -14.55 -13.30
CA GLN A 66 -4.60 -15.95 -13.27
C GLN A 66 -5.86 -16.19 -12.39
N PHE A 67 -6.17 -15.28 -11.49
CA PHE A 67 -7.39 -15.33 -10.67
C PHE A 67 -8.62 -14.73 -11.37
N ALA A 68 -8.46 -14.18 -12.58
CA ALA A 68 -9.56 -13.68 -13.38
C ALA A 68 -10.36 -14.86 -13.99
N SER A 69 -11.69 -14.77 -13.91
CA SER A 69 -12.57 -15.77 -14.49
C SER A 69 -12.66 -15.66 -16.03
N ASP A 70 -12.48 -14.45 -16.54
CA ASP A 70 -12.53 -14.12 -17.96
C ASP A 70 -11.70 -12.87 -18.26
N ALA A 71 -11.52 -12.54 -19.56
CA ALA A 71 -10.71 -11.42 -19.99
C ALA A 71 -11.23 -10.05 -19.47
N SER A 72 -12.54 -9.92 -19.22
CA SER A 72 -13.14 -8.67 -18.74
C SER A 72 -12.77 -8.38 -17.28
N THR A 73 -12.45 -9.40 -16.49
CA THR A 73 -12.09 -9.29 -15.08
C THR A 73 -10.60 -9.15 -14.81
N VAL A 74 -9.75 -9.30 -15.82
CA VAL A 74 -8.29 -9.17 -15.69
C VAL A 74 -7.89 -7.81 -15.14
N ALA A 75 -8.44 -6.72 -15.68
CA ALA A 75 -8.16 -5.36 -15.21
C ALA A 75 -8.45 -5.22 -13.70
N LYS A 76 -9.59 -5.73 -13.25
CA LYS A 76 -9.98 -5.71 -11.85
C LYS A 76 -9.00 -6.48 -10.95
N MET A 77 -8.50 -7.64 -11.40
CA MET A 77 -7.53 -8.42 -10.61
C MET A 77 -6.19 -7.70 -10.50
N VAL A 78 -5.70 -7.07 -11.57
CA VAL A 78 -4.47 -6.27 -11.54
C VAL A 78 -4.66 -5.03 -10.65
N ASN A 79 -5.82 -4.39 -10.66
CA ASN A 79 -6.13 -3.27 -9.78
C ASN A 79 -6.20 -3.71 -8.30
N TYR A 80 -6.74 -4.89 -7.99
CA TYR A 80 -6.65 -5.46 -6.64
C TYR A 80 -5.19 -5.70 -6.19
N MET A 81 -4.34 -6.19 -7.09
CA MET A 81 -2.91 -6.31 -6.82
C MET A 81 -2.33 -4.95 -6.41
N SER A 82 -2.59 -3.92 -7.19
CA SER A 82 -2.09 -2.55 -6.94
C SER A 82 -2.61 -2.01 -5.59
N ALA A 83 -3.88 -2.25 -5.27
CA ALA A 83 -4.49 -1.88 -3.99
C ALA A 83 -3.80 -2.56 -2.79
N LEU A 84 -3.53 -3.87 -2.90
CA LEU A 84 -2.84 -4.62 -1.85
C LEU A 84 -1.38 -4.18 -1.67
N MET A 85 -0.66 -3.91 -2.78
CA MET A 85 0.70 -3.39 -2.73
C MET A 85 0.76 -1.99 -2.12
N SER A 86 -0.21 -1.13 -2.43
CA SER A 86 -0.36 0.18 -1.80
C SER A 86 -0.63 0.07 -0.29
N GLY A 87 -1.51 -0.85 0.12
CA GLY A 87 -1.71 -1.17 1.54
C GLY A 87 -0.42 -1.64 2.22
N ALA A 88 0.38 -2.49 1.55
CA ALA A 88 1.67 -2.93 2.07
C ALA A 88 2.67 -1.77 2.22
N CYS A 89 2.66 -0.79 1.33
CA CYS A 89 3.46 0.43 1.48
C CYS A 89 3.10 1.19 2.77
N ILE A 90 1.80 1.29 3.10
CA ILE A 90 1.34 1.90 4.36
C ILE A 90 1.86 1.13 5.58
N LEU A 91 1.84 -0.20 5.55
CA LEU A 91 2.41 -1.05 6.59
C LEU A 91 3.90 -0.79 6.80
N PHE A 92 4.67 -0.81 5.72
CA PHE A 92 6.12 -0.56 5.80
C PHE A 92 6.43 0.87 6.24
N LEU A 93 5.63 1.85 5.82
CA LEU A 93 5.75 3.23 6.29
C LEU A 93 5.51 3.32 7.80
N PHE A 94 4.45 2.68 8.31
CA PHE A 94 4.19 2.59 9.74
C PHE A 94 5.40 2.00 10.51
N TRP A 95 5.90 0.85 10.06
CA TRP A 95 7.05 0.22 10.72
C TRP A 95 8.33 1.06 10.62
N SER A 96 8.55 1.75 9.51
CA SER A 96 9.70 2.65 9.35
C SER A 96 9.64 3.81 10.33
N ILE A 97 8.47 4.46 10.44
CA ILE A 97 8.28 5.58 11.39
C ILE A 97 8.46 5.09 12.82
N THR A 98 7.80 4.00 13.21
CA THR A 98 7.91 3.46 14.58
C THR A 98 9.33 3.02 14.91
N HIS A 99 10.07 2.47 13.94
CA HIS A 99 11.48 2.12 14.12
C HIS A 99 12.36 3.34 14.38
N LEU A 100 12.17 4.43 13.61
CA LEU A 100 12.94 5.67 13.76
C LEU A 100 12.59 6.39 15.07
N VAL A 101 11.29 6.58 15.36
CA VAL A 101 10.83 7.25 16.58
C VAL A 101 11.22 6.47 17.81
N ARG A 102 11.21 5.15 17.78
CA ARG A 102 11.71 4.31 18.87
C ARG A 102 13.15 4.66 19.23
N LYS A 103 14.04 4.81 18.25
CA LYS A 103 15.45 5.15 18.50
C LYS A 103 15.63 6.53 19.14
N LEU A 104 14.69 7.45 18.94
CA LEU A 104 14.74 8.80 19.50
C LEU A 104 14.11 8.89 20.89
N VAL A 105 13.05 8.10 21.15
CA VAL A 105 12.24 8.25 22.38
C VAL A 105 12.60 7.22 23.44
N ILE A 106 13.00 6.00 23.06
CA ILE A 106 13.29 4.92 24.01
C ILE A 106 14.78 4.86 24.28
N THR A 107 15.20 5.36 25.46
CA THR A 107 16.58 5.33 25.92
C THR A 107 16.94 4.01 26.59
N ASP A 108 16.00 3.40 27.34
CA ASP A 108 16.18 2.11 28.02
C ASP A 108 15.18 1.09 27.45
N GLU A 109 15.71 0.12 26.71
CA GLU A 109 14.90 -0.93 26.08
C GLU A 109 14.28 -1.92 27.07
N ASN A 110 14.80 -2.01 28.30
CA ASN A 110 14.31 -2.93 29.32
C ASN A 110 13.12 -2.34 30.08
N ASN A 111 13.03 -1.01 30.15
CA ASN A 111 12.00 -0.31 30.92
C ASN A 111 11.24 0.72 30.07
N ILE A 112 10.46 0.22 29.12
CA ILE A 112 9.65 1.06 28.22
C ILE A 112 8.40 1.53 28.98
N THR A 113 8.25 2.83 29.15
CA THR A 113 7.08 3.43 29.77
C THR A 113 5.86 3.41 28.83
N LYS A 114 4.65 3.43 29.42
CA LYS A 114 3.41 3.51 28.63
C LYS A 114 3.36 4.77 27.73
N GLY A 115 3.88 5.90 28.24
CA GLY A 115 3.96 7.15 27.49
C GLY A 115 4.85 7.02 26.24
N GLN A 116 6.04 6.45 26.38
CA GLN A 116 6.94 6.17 25.26
C GLN A 116 6.31 5.25 24.22
N LEU A 117 5.62 4.20 24.67
CA LEU A 117 4.93 3.28 23.77
C LEU A 117 3.83 4.00 22.97
N ILE A 118 3.00 4.81 23.62
CA ILE A 118 1.94 5.59 22.98
C ILE A 118 2.53 6.59 21.98
N THR A 119 3.62 7.28 22.34
CA THR A 119 4.29 8.23 21.44
C THR A 119 4.78 7.54 20.18
N VAL A 120 5.46 6.40 20.30
CA VAL A 120 5.99 5.67 19.14
C VAL A 120 4.87 5.14 18.25
N MET A 121 3.86 4.49 18.84
CA MET A 121 2.73 3.93 18.06
C MET A 121 1.87 5.04 17.43
N GLY A 122 1.61 6.12 18.17
CA GLY A 122 0.85 7.28 17.68
C GLY A 122 1.53 7.98 16.51
N SER A 123 2.84 8.19 16.60
CA SER A 123 3.61 8.77 15.48
C SER A 123 3.53 7.91 14.22
N GLY A 124 3.64 6.59 14.36
CA GLY A 124 3.49 5.66 13.25
C GLY A 124 2.10 5.71 12.61
N LEU A 125 1.05 5.70 13.44
CA LEU A 125 -0.34 5.78 12.96
C LEU A 125 -0.61 7.11 12.25
N VAL A 126 -0.25 8.23 12.85
CA VAL A 126 -0.48 9.56 12.25
C VAL A 126 0.23 9.66 10.90
N GLY A 127 1.50 9.27 10.82
CA GLY A 127 2.26 9.33 9.57
C GLY A 127 1.70 8.40 8.48
N ALA A 128 1.37 7.17 8.82
CA ALA A 128 0.81 6.19 7.89
C ALA A 128 -0.59 6.58 7.39
N LEU A 129 -1.47 7.03 8.28
CA LEU A 129 -2.84 7.44 7.91
C LEU A 129 -2.86 8.79 7.19
N ALA A 130 -1.94 9.71 7.49
CA ALA A 130 -1.79 10.95 6.72
C ALA A 130 -1.41 10.65 5.27
N TYR A 131 -0.50 9.70 5.03
CA TYR A 131 -0.12 9.29 3.68
C TYR A 131 -1.30 8.61 2.94
N LEU A 132 -2.06 7.75 3.63
CA LEU A 132 -3.28 7.16 3.08
C LEU A 132 -4.28 8.23 2.64
N SER A 133 -4.49 9.27 3.46
CA SER A 133 -5.39 10.39 3.15
C SER A 133 -4.92 11.22 1.96
N LEU A 134 -3.62 11.50 1.86
CA LEU A 134 -3.05 12.29 0.75
C LEU A 134 -3.25 11.63 -0.62
N ILE A 135 -3.14 10.31 -0.72
CA ILE A 135 -3.38 9.59 -1.98
C ILE A 135 -4.83 9.78 -2.42
N HIS A 136 -5.81 9.69 -1.51
CA HIS A 136 -7.22 9.91 -1.84
C HIS A 136 -7.56 11.35 -2.24
N ILE A 137 -6.84 12.34 -1.72
CA ILE A 137 -7.04 13.76 -2.07
C ILE A 137 -6.43 14.08 -3.44
N SER A 138 -5.32 13.45 -3.81
CA SER A 138 -4.63 13.75 -5.07
C SER A 138 -5.25 13.08 -6.30
N GLU A 139 -5.94 11.97 -6.15
CA GLU A 139 -6.59 11.24 -7.25
C GLU A 139 -7.70 12.06 -7.95
N PRO A 140 -8.68 12.67 -7.23
CA PRO A 140 -9.73 13.48 -7.87
C PRO A 140 -9.20 14.72 -8.59
N THR A 141 -8.12 15.33 -8.08
CA THR A 141 -7.49 16.51 -8.70
C THR A 141 -6.74 16.18 -9.98
N ARG A 142 -6.21 14.98 -10.13
CA ARG A 142 -5.61 14.53 -11.39
C ARG A 142 -6.64 14.41 -12.52
N LEU A 143 -7.84 13.94 -12.23
CA LEU A 143 -8.92 13.81 -13.21
C LEU A 143 -9.46 15.18 -13.67
N GLN A 144 -9.41 16.23 -12.82
CA GLN A 144 -9.85 17.57 -13.17
C GLN A 144 -8.84 18.37 -14.00
N LEU A 145 -7.56 18.02 -13.99
CA LEU A 145 -6.51 18.69 -14.77
C LEU A 145 -6.40 18.17 -16.21
N ILE A 146 -7.17 17.14 -16.57
CA ILE A 146 -7.14 16.49 -17.90
C ILE A 146 -8.45 16.77 -18.69
N SER A 147 -9.42 17.42 -18.08
CA SER A 147 -10.63 17.92 -18.74
C SER A 147 -10.45 19.40 -19.13
#